data_21c4cd7a0bfecce63d9483e9b303ac8b
#
_entry.id   21c4cd7a0bfecce63d9483e9b303ac8b
#
_cell.length_a   1.000
_cell.length_b   1.000
_cell.length_c   1.000
_cell.angle_alpha   90.00
_cell.angle_beta   90.00
_cell.angle_gamma   90.00
#
_symmetry.space_group_name_H-M   'P 1'
#
loop_
_entity.id
_entity.type
_entity.pdbx_description
1 polymer ?
#
loop_
_entity_poly.entity_id
_entity_poly.type
_entity_poly.pdbx_seq_one_letter_code
_entity_poly.pdbx_strand_id
1 'polypeptide(L)'
;MRLLFVLLLLLALAGPARPTTEVRAVGGADPGGAVVLVVDGMGSAYVYPELSPRGIDGSPLPRACLFNLTGRGARILNVTVPVPETGPSHSVLVTGCSWMDPTILGTPGATIFDGACEEGLLRLAILQRGDSISMLLEQDGVLFFDDNALWGAEPLVGSGPALPPDLAALLQSWRDRFPSYNRERGVPGYVAYNAWALDAASDLVAAMGKRPFLLIVNVGAVDSAGHNLGPAGYVETISGLDGPLGRLVEGCEAGGVLLLITADHGMSFSSDEGKGGHSSAKYSSLAESVMVPAVFVGPGVDEVAVTGNWSEVDLAPTLLDLLGKSPILPFSEGRVIPISKRSDLVVDAGEVAEVEVRRGGVLVAKATGDSRYIFRNLDRGTYSVESGGRSEEVHLTRDGSIDLASGRPPRAGGLLSSIFDPEARRYVAALLIVAVNVVGVVLIKRIVRRG
;
A
#
# COMPACT_ATOMS: atom_id res chain seq x y z
N MET A 1 40.93 0.25 22.43
CA MET A 1 40.45 -0.27 23.72
C MET A 1 39.22 0.51 24.23
N ARG A 2 39.28 1.85 24.39
CA ARG A 2 38.15 2.66 24.95
C ARG A 2 36.88 2.60 24.08
N LEU A 3 36.99 2.60 22.74
CA LEU A 3 35.85 2.53 21.83
C LEU A 3 35.16 1.15 21.85
N LEU A 4 35.93 0.09 21.97
CA LEU A 4 35.42 -1.29 22.11
C LEU A 4 34.67 -1.47 23.44
N PHE A 5 35.16 -0.80 24.51
CA PHE A 5 34.52 -0.83 25.82
C PHE A 5 33.20 -0.05 25.82
N VAL A 6 33.10 1.06 25.10
CA VAL A 6 31.86 1.83 24.93
C VAL A 6 30.85 1.04 24.09
N LEU A 7 31.30 0.35 23.04
CA LEU A 7 30.45 -0.50 22.21
C LEU A 7 29.91 -1.73 22.97
N LEU A 8 30.77 -2.36 23.78
CA LEU A 8 30.39 -3.47 24.66
C LEU A 8 29.48 -3.01 25.80
N LEU A 9 29.67 -1.76 26.30
CA LEU A 9 28.79 -1.18 27.31
C LEU A 9 27.42 -0.82 26.73
N LEU A 10 27.36 -0.32 25.48
CA LEU A 10 26.11 -0.07 24.77
C LEU A 10 25.38 -1.37 24.40
N LEU A 11 26.11 -2.44 24.05
CA LEU A 11 25.56 -3.78 23.84
C LEU A 11 25.11 -4.45 25.15
N ALA A 12 25.79 -4.16 26.26
CA ALA A 12 25.40 -4.67 27.59
C ALA A 12 24.21 -3.89 28.19
N LEU A 13 24.05 -2.61 27.82
CA LEU A 13 22.92 -1.78 28.19
C LEU A 13 21.66 -2.06 27.30
N ALA A 14 21.85 -2.53 26.08
CA ALA A 14 20.84 -3.21 25.29
C ALA A 14 20.71 -4.64 25.84
N GLY A 15 20.04 -4.80 26.98
CA GLY A 15 19.76 -6.12 27.53
C GLY A 15 19.21 -7.06 26.43
N PRO A 16 19.30 -8.38 26.59
CA PRO A 16 18.77 -9.32 25.59
C PRO A 16 17.34 -8.91 25.26
N ALA A 17 17.06 -8.71 23.97
CA ALA A 17 15.70 -8.45 23.50
C ALA A 17 14.83 -9.57 24.09
N ARG A 18 13.90 -9.21 24.97
CA ARG A 18 12.97 -10.20 25.53
C ARG A 18 12.18 -10.79 24.37
N PRO A 19 12.06 -12.09 24.27
CA PRO A 19 11.22 -12.70 23.28
C PRO A 19 9.83 -12.07 23.39
N THR A 20 9.18 -11.83 22.27
CA THR A 20 7.86 -11.21 22.21
C THR A 20 7.01 -12.07 21.31
N THR A 21 5.95 -12.64 21.86
CA THR A 21 4.99 -13.45 21.11
C THR A 21 3.92 -12.56 20.51
N GLU A 22 3.72 -12.64 19.21
CA GLU A 22 2.63 -11.97 18.51
C GLU A 22 1.41 -12.86 18.46
N VAL A 23 0.26 -12.30 18.82
CA VAL A 23 -1.02 -13.00 18.87
C VAL A 23 -2.04 -12.18 18.11
N ARG A 24 -2.70 -12.81 17.17
CA ARG A 24 -3.78 -12.17 16.44
C ARG A 24 -5.09 -12.30 17.19
N ALA A 25 -5.81 -11.19 17.36
CA ALA A 25 -7.13 -11.19 18.00
C ALA A 25 -8.15 -11.94 17.13
N VAL A 26 -8.99 -12.74 17.77
CA VAL A 26 -10.13 -13.37 17.12
C VAL A 26 -11.30 -12.38 17.24
N GLY A 27 -11.67 -11.68 16.16
CA GLY A 27 -12.84 -10.82 16.29
C GLY A 27 -13.07 -9.74 15.23
N GLY A 28 -12.10 -9.32 14.49
CA GLY A 28 -12.34 -8.52 13.28
C GLY A 28 -12.24 -9.41 12.05
N ALA A 29 -13.26 -9.48 11.21
CA ALA A 29 -13.08 -10.16 9.93
C ALA A 29 -12.01 -9.40 9.15
N ASP A 30 -10.84 -10.03 8.97
CA ASP A 30 -9.86 -9.51 8.04
C ASP A 30 -10.48 -9.42 6.65
N PRO A 31 -10.07 -8.48 5.82
CA PRO A 31 -10.50 -8.45 4.44
C PRO A 31 -10.31 -9.82 3.79
N GLY A 32 -11.33 -10.32 3.08
CA GLY A 32 -11.24 -11.57 2.34
C GLY A 32 -10.26 -11.53 1.18
N GLY A 33 -9.77 -10.33 0.85
CA GLY A 33 -8.80 -10.04 -0.18
C GLY A 33 -8.61 -8.55 -0.36
N ALA A 34 -7.78 -8.17 -1.34
CA ALA A 34 -7.59 -6.79 -1.73
C ALA A 34 -7.60 -6.58 -3.23
N VAL A 35 -8.06 -5.39 -3.63
CA VAL A 35 -7.90 -4.84 -4.97
C VAL A 35 -7.03 -3.60 -4.89
N VAL A 36 -6.02 -3.52 -5.75
CA VAL A 36 -5.22 -2.31 -5.97
C VAL A 36 -5.56 -1.80 -7.36
N LEU A 37 -6.29 -0.69 -7.44
CA LEU A 37 -6.60 -0.02 -8.69
C LEU A 37 -5.61 1.12 -8.91
N VAL A 38 -4.83 1.00 -9.96
CA VAL A 38 -3.93 2.05 -10.45
C VAL A 38 -4.58 2.71 -11.66
N VAL A 39 -4.77 4.02 -11.61
CA VAL A 39 -5.28 4.82 -12.72
C VAL A 39 -4.10 5.61 -13.29
N ASP A 40 -3.49 5.07 -14.33
CA ASP A 40 -2.29 5.61 -14.98
C ASP A 40 -2.46 7.09 -15.33
N GLY A 41 -1.59 7.93 -14.79
CA GLY A 41 -1.57 9.36 -15.04
C GLY A 41 -2.62 10.20 -14.30
N MET A 42 -3.32 9.69 -13.27
CA MET A 42 -4.36 10.43 -12.56
C MET A 42 -3.79 11.30 -11.43
N GLY A 43 -3.65 12.59 -11.65
CA GLY A 43 -3.19 13.54 -10.63
C GLY A 43 -4.26 13.89 -9.59
N SER A 44 -3.86 13.94 -8.30
CA SER A 44 -4.75 14.24 -7.17
C SER A 44 -5.42 15.60 -7.27
N ALA A 45 -4.74 16.61 -7.85
CA ALA A 45 -5.26 17.97 -8.02
C ALA A 45 -6.53 18.02 -8.88
N TYR A 46 -6.72 17.04 -9.77
CA TYR A 46 -7.88 16.98 -10.66
C TYR A 46 -9.10 16.30 -10.04
N VAL A 47 -8.91 15.51 -8.98
CA VAL A 47 -9.98 14.67 -8.41
C VAL A 47 -10.34 15.05 -6.98
N TYR A 48 -9.41 15.58 -6.18
CA TYR A 48 -9.71 15.98 -4.81
C TYR A 48 -10.33 17.36 -4.71
N PRO A 49 -11.45 17.54 -4.00
CA PRO A 49 -12.13 18.82 -3.87
C PRO A 49 -11.30 19.88 -3.13
N GLU A 50 -10.35 19.48 -2.31
CA GLU A 50 -9.45 20.34 -1.55
C GLU A 50 -8.35 20.98 -2.41
N LEU A 51 -8.09 20.43 -3.61
CA LEU A 51 -7.01 20.85 -4.49
C LEU A 51 -7.55 21.56 -5.73
N SER A 52 -6.68 22.30 -6.42
CA SER A 52 -7.04 23.05 -7.64
C SER A 52 -5.89 22.96 -8.64
N PRO A 53 -6.05 22.24 -9.75
CA PRO A 53 -4.99 22.05 -10.74
C PRO A 53 -4.72 23.36 -11.50
N ARG A 54 -3.43 23.56 -11.85
CA ARG A 54 -2.99 24.72 -12.59
C ARG A 54 -2.05 24.33 -13.73
N GLY A 55 -2.13 25.08 -14.84
CA GLY A 55 -1.13 25.04 -15.87
C GLY A 55 0.21 25.66 -15.40
N ILE A 56 1.29 25.36 -16.11
CA ILE A 56 2.61 25.97 -15.82
C ILE A 56 2.55 27.50 -15.92
N ASP A 57 1.71 28.03 -16.79
CA ASP A 57 1.47 29.46 -16.94
C ASP A 57 0.60 30.07 -15.83
N GLY A 58 0.15 29.25 -14.87
CA GLY A 58 -0.73 29.64 -13.77
C GLY A 58 -2.22 29.65 -14.11
N SER A 59 -2.62 29.30 -15.34
CA SER A 59 -4.02 29.18 -15.72
C SER A 59 -4.76 28.12 -14.90
N PRO A 60 -6.02 28.33 -14.50
CA PRO A 60 -6.80 27.31 -13.85
C PRO A 60 -7.14 26.19 -14.85
N LEU A 61 -6.95 24.94 -14.43
CA LEU A 61 -7.31 23.78 -15.23
C LEU A 61 -8.66 23.20 -14.78
N PRO A 62 -9.37 22.49 -15.68
CA PRO A 62 -10.62 21.83 -15.34
C PRO A 62 -10.42 20.72 -14.32
N ARG A 63 -11.51 20.32 -13.65
CA ARG A 63 -11.54 19.27 -12.64
C ARG A 63 -12.48 18.15 -13.06
N ALA A 64 -12.13 16.93 -12.69
CA ALA A 64 -12.97 15.76 -12.89
C ALA A 64 -14.02 15.63 -11.77
N CYS A 65 -15.11 14.93 -12.07
CA CYS A 65 -16.15 14.54 -11.12
C CYS A 65 -16.07 13.04 -10.88
N LEU A 66 -15.54 12.65 -9.71
CA LEU A 66 -15.49 11.25 -9.26
C LEU A 66 -16.12 11.14 -7.87
N PHE A 67 -17.44 10.96 -7.83
CA PHE A 67 -18.20 10.86 -6.57
C PHE A 67 -17.83 9.59 -5.79
N ASN A 68 -17.60 8.49 -6.50
CA ASN A 68 -17.26 7.21 -5.90
C ASN A 68 -15.82 7.15 -5.34
N LEU A 69 -14.94 8.06 -5.76
CA LEU A 69 -13.59 8.19 -5.20
C LEU A 69 -13.58 8.96 -3.88
N THR A 70 -14.37 10.04 -3.77
CA THR A 70 -14.19 11.04 -2.71
C THR A 70 -15.16 10.91 -1.55
N GLY A 71 -16.19 10.10 -1.70
CA GLY A 71 -17.29 9.99 -0.73
C GLY A 71 -17.11 8.90 0.33
N ARG A 72 -16.07 8.08 0.27
CA ARG A 72 -15.94 6.87 1.11
C ARG A 72 -14.51 6.63 1.55
N GLY A 73 -14.34 5.99 2.71
CA GLY A 73 -13.07 5.49 3.21
C GLY A 73 -12.06 6.55 3.64
N ALA A 74 -10.79 6.16 3.65
CA ALA A 74 -9.68 7.04 4.00
C ALA A 74 -9.08 7.67 2.75
N ARG A 75 -9.08 9.00 2.68
CA ARG A 75 -8.44 9.77 1.61
C ARG A 75 -7.14 10.38 2.09
N ILE A 76 -6.04 10.08 1.45
CA ILE A 76 -4.74 10.66 1.76
C ILE A 76 -4.51 11.84 0.79
N LEU A 77 -4.47 13.06 1.34
CA LEU A 77 -4.55 14.28 0.54
C LEU A 77 -3.22 14.66 -0.16
N ASN A 78 -2.10 14.17 0.35
CA ASN A 78 -0.77 14.51 -0.17
C ASN A 78 0.10 13.26 -0.22
N VAL A 79 -0.01 12.53 -1.32
CA VAL A 79 0.88 11.40 -1.66
C VAL A 79 1.71 11.78 -2.86
N THR A 80 3.03 11.70 -2.73
CA THR A 80 3.97 12.00 -3.82
C THR A 80 4.61 10.74 -4.35
N VAL A 81 4.74 10.64 -5.67
CA VAL A 81 5.51 9.57 -6.30
C VAL A 81 6.99 9.97 -6.39
N PRO A 82 7.93 9.07 -6.12
CA PRO A 82 9.36 9.35 -6.21
C PRO A 82 9.81 9.67 -7.64
N VAL A 83 9.21 8.99 -8.63
CA VAL A 83 9.51 9.15 -10.05
C VAL A 83 8.20 9.12 -10.83
N PRO A 84 7.80 10.22 -11.52
CA PRO A 84 6.54 10.27 -12.25
C PRO A 84 6.68 9.60 -13.63
N GLU A 85 6.95 8.32 -13.63
CA GLU A 85 7.07 7.44 -14.81
C GLU A 85 6.42 6.11 -14.51
N THR A 86 5.62 5.58 -15.43
CA THR A 86 4.78 4.40 -15.24
C THR A 86 5.56 3.18 -14.73
N GLY A 87 6.56 2.71 -15.46
CA GLY A 87 7.31 1.50 -15.07
C GLY A 87 7.98 1.61 -13.71
N PRO A 88 8.71 2.68 -13.45
CA PRO A 88 9.30 2.99 -12.15
C PRO A 88 8.29 3.01 -11.01
N SER A 89 7.26 3.80 -11.12
CA SER A 89 6.26 3.97 -10.09
C SER A 89 5.54 2.65 -9.77
N HIS A 90 5.21 1.83 -10.78
CA HIS A 90 4.65 0.49 -10.55
C HIS A 90 5.57 -0.37 -9.66
N SER A 91 6.89 -0.28 -9.84
CA SER A 91 7.84 -0.99 -8.98
C SER A 91 7.83 -0.45 -7.56
N VAL A 92 7.76 0.89 -7.39
CA VAL A 92 7.61 1.53 -6.08
C VAL A 92 6.34 1.07 -5.38
N LEU A 93 5.22 1.07 -6.10
CA LEU A 93 3.91 0.72 -5.57
C LEU A 93 3.87 -0.70 -4.99
N VAL A 94 4.51 -1.67 -5.64
CA VAL A 94 4.48 -3.07 -5.20
C VAL A 94 5.57 -3.43 -4.19
N THR A 95 6.63 -2.63 -4.06
CA THR A 95 7.75 -2.90 -3.14
C THR A 95 7.85 -1.93 -1.97
N GLY A 96 7.28 -0.72 -2.09
CA GLY A 96 7.53 0.37 -1.14
C GLY A 96 8.96 0.89 -1.17
N CYS A 97 9.71 0.69 -2.26
CA CYS A 97 11.12 1.07 -2.43
C CYS A 97 11.26 2.18 -3.48
N SER A 98 11.81 3.34 -3.10
CA SER A 98 11.89 4.52 -3.97
C SER A 98 12.97 4.45 -5.05
N TRP A 99 13.97 3.59 -4.87
CA TRP A 99 15.04 3.37 -5.82
C TRP A 99 14.84 2.05 -6.53
N MET A 100 14.58 2.18 -7.81
CA MET A 100 14.24 1.04 -8.63
C MET A 100 15.49 0.32 -9.11
N ASP A 101 15.56 -0.93 -8.72
CA ASP A 101 16.46 -1.90 -9.31
C ASP A 101 15.61 -3.12 -9.74
N PRO A 102 15.60 -3.51 -11.01
CA PRO A 102 14.91 -4.71 -11.46
C PRO A 102 15.28 -5.97 -10.69
N THR A 103 16.46 -6.01 -10.06
CA THR A 103 16.89 -7.13 -9.22
C THR A 103 16.10 -7.27 -7.93
N ILE A 104 15.55 -6.16 -7.41
CA ILE A 104 14.71 -6.18 -6.20
C ILE A 104 13.45 -7.00 -6.43
N LEU A 105 12.80 -6.84 -7.58
CA LEU A 105 11.56 -7.52 -7.93
C LEU A 105 11.72 -9.05 -7.99
N GLY A 106 12.90 -9.54 -8.29
CA GLY A 106 13.20 -10.97 -8.28
C GLY A 106 13.66 -11.53 -6.93
N THR A 107 13.73 -10.69 -5.88
CA THR A 107 14.14 -11.12 -4.55
C THR A 107 12.93 -11.63 -3.77
N PRO A 108 12.94 -12.88 -3.26
CA PRO A 108 11.83 -13.41 -2.49
C PRO A 108 11.43 -12.50 -1.30
N GLY A 109 10.15 -12.24 -1.16
CA GLY A 109 9.59 -11.37 -0.11
C GLY A 109 9.67 -9.87 -0.41
N ALA A 110 10.17 -9.45 -1.57
CA ALA A 110 10.35 -8.04 -1.88
C ALA A 110 9.05 -7.32 -2.23
N THR A 111 8.05 -8.03 -2.73
CA THR A 111 6.80 -7.48 -3.24
C THR A 111 5.59 -7.82 -2.37
N ILE A 112 4.52 -7.05 -2.53
CA ILE A 112 3.21 -7.39 -1.93
C ILE A 112 2.68 -8.74 -2.45
N PHE A 113 3.10 -9.19 -3.64
CA PHE A 113 2.69 -10.47 -4.22
C PHE A 113 3.38 -11.65 -3.55
N ASP A 114 4.65 -11.52 -3.17
CA ASP A 114 5.35 -12.50 -2.36
C ASP A 114 4.64 -12.69 -1.01
N GLY A 115 4.36 -11.60 -0.31
CA GLY A 115 3.62 -11.62 0.94
C GLY A 115 2.23 -12.25 0.79
N ALA A 116 1.53 -11.96 -0.32
CA ALA A 116 0.26 -12.61 -0.65
C ALA A 116 0.42 -14.12 -0.87
N CYS A 117 1.47 -14.55 -1.58
CA CYS A 117 1.76 -15.96 -1.85
C CYS A 117 2.04 -16.76 -0.57
N GLU A 118 2.88 -16.23 0.32
CA GLU A 118 3.21 -16.86 1.60
C GLU A 118 1.97 -17.11 2.46
N GLU A 119 0.97 -16.26 2.34
CA GLU A 119 -0.30 -16.33 3.06
C GLU A 119 -1.40 -17.11 2.30
N GLY A 120 -1.09 -17.68 1.14
CA GLY A 120 -2.01 -18.47 0.35
C GLY A 120 -3.10 -17.67 -0.37
N LEU A 121 -2.88 -16.36 -0.60
CA LEU A 121 -3.76 -15.54 -1.43
C LEU A 121 -3.52 -15.84 -2.91
N LEU A 122 -4.61 -15.92 -3.68
CA LEU A 122 -4.55 -15.99 -5.14
C LEU A 122 -4.15 -14.62 -5.69
N ARG A 123 -3.15 -14.57 -6.57
CA ARG A 123 -2.61 -13.33 -7.14
C ARG A 123 -3.11 -13.17 -8.58
N LEU A 124 -3.78 -12.07 -8.83
CA LEU A 124 -4.39 -11.78 -10.12
C LEU A 124 -4.01 -10.38 -10.61
N ALA A 125 -3.98 -10.21 -11.92
CA ALA A 125 -3.76 -8.91 -12.52
C ALA A 125 -4.64 -8.68 -13.76
N ILE A 126 -5.12 -7.43 -13.92
CA ILE A 126 -5.71 -6.90 -15.14
C ILE A 126 -4.90 -5.67 -15.52
N LEU A 127 -4.13 -5.77 -16.60
CA LEU A 127 -3.11 -4.79 -16.94
C LEU A 127 -3.35 -4.23 -18.33
N GLN A 128 -3.62 -2.95 -18.41
CA GLN A 128 -3.78 -2.23 -19.67
C GLN A 128 -2.43 -1.64 -20.12
N ARG A 129 -2.49 -0.65 -20.97
CA ARG A 129 -1.32 0.07 -21.47
C ARG A 129 -0.45 0.65 -20.33
N GLY A 130 0.85 0.66 -20.53
CA GLY A 130 1.81 1.29 -19.60
C GLY A 130 2.39 0.34 -18.55
N ASP A 131 2.00 -0.91 -18.55
CA ASP A 131 2.40 -1.85 -17.50
C ASP A 131 3.90 -2.14 -17.47
N SER A 132 4.40 -2.28 -16.28
CA SER A 132 5.77 -2.74 -16.04
C SER A 132 5.81 -4.23 -15.72
N ILE A 133 7.00 -4.82 -15.90
CA ILE A 133 7.26 -6.23 -15.57
C ILE A 133 6.97 -6.54 -14.09
N SER A 134 7.06 -5.56 -13.19
CA SER A 134 6.74 -5.71 -11.77
C SER A 134 5.29 -6.11 -11.51
N MET A 135 4.38 -5.71 -12.42
CA MET A 135 2.96 -6.04 -12.34
C MET A 135 2.63 -7.42 -12.94
N LEU A 136 3.45 -7.93 -13.85
CA LEU A 136 3.27 -9.21 -14.54
C LEU A 136 3.88 -10.38 -13.78
N LEU A 137 4.95 -10.12 -13.02
CA LEU A 137 5.65 -11.16 -12.28
C LEU A 137 4.79 -11.66 -11.10
N GLU A 138 4.94 -12.96 -10.79
CA GLU A 138 4.38 -13.59 -9.59
C GLU A 138 2.84 -13.75 -9.59
N GLN A 139 2.17 -13.51 -10.71
CA GLN A 139 0.72 -13.65 -10.82
C GLN A 139 0.29 -15.09 -11.14
N ASP A 140 -0.80 -15.53 -10.51
CA ASP A 140 -1.41 -16.84 -10.82
C ASP A 140 -2.32 -16.76 -12.04
N GLY A 141 -2.90 -15.57 -12.30
CA GLY A 141 -3.71 -15.30 -13.49
C GLY A 141 -3.60 -13.84 -13.93
N VAL A 142 -3.40 -13.62 -15.23
CA VAL A 142 -3.23 -12.28 -15.81
C VAL A 142 -4.08 -12.10 -17.04
N LEU A 143 -4.75 -10.96 -17.13
CA LEU A 143 -5.38 -10.44 -18.35
C LEU A 143 -4.65 -9.15 -18.72
N PHE A 144 -3.90 -9.12 -19.82
CA PHE A 144 -2.94 -8.05 -20.10
C PHE A 144 -2.77 -7.75 -21.58
N PHE A 145 -2.13 -6.63 -21.87
CA PHE A 145 -1.66 -6.27 -23.20
C PHE A 145 -0.14 -6.31 -23.23
N ASP A 146 0.44 -6.88 -24.28
CA ASP A 146 1.88 -7.00 -24.47
C ASP A 146 2.50 -5.83 -25.25
N ASP A 147 1.68 -4.89 -25.66
CA ASP A 147 2.13 -3.64 -26.27
C ASP A 147 1.42 -2.41 -25.68
N ASN A 148 1.93 -1.22 -25.98
CA ASN A 148 1.39 0.05 -25.54
C ASN A 148 0.35 0.65 -26.51
N ALA A 149 -0.12 -0.10 -27.51
CA ALA A 149 -1.13 0.37 -28.44
C ALA A 149 -2.53 0.32 -27.79
N LEU A 150 -3.18 1.46 -27.67
CA LEU A 150 -4.57 1.54 -27.24
C LEU A 150 -5.53 0.93 -28.27
N TRP A 151 -5.16 1.09 -29.54
CA TRP A 151 -6.03 0.74 -30.65
C TRP A 151 -5.36 -0.33 -31.52
N GLY A 152 -6.04 -1.44 -31.67
CA GLY A 152 -5.54 -2.54 -32.53
C GLY A 152 -4.80 -3.64 -31.76
N ALA A 153 -4.45 -3.44 -30.51
CA ALA A 153 -3.98 -4.51 -29.63
C ALA A 153 -5.14 -5.41 -29.16
N GLU A 154 -4.84 -6.67 -28.93
CA GLU A 154 -5.77 -7.63 -28.33
C GLU A 154 -5.23 -8.06 -26.95
N PRO A 155 -6.09 -8.18 -25.92
CA PRO A 155 -5.64 -8.65 -24.64
C PRO A 155 -5.26 -10.13 -24.67
N LEU A 156 -4.28 -10.48 -23.86
CA LEU A 156 -3.79 -11.84 -23.66
C LEU A 156 -4.20 -12.35 -22.28
N VAL A 157 -4.30 -13.68 -22.13
CA VAL A 157 -4.53 -14.34 -20.84
C VAL A 157 -3.33 -15.20 -20.50
N GLY A 158 -2.68 -14.91 -19.37
CA GLY A 158 -1.71 -15.76 -18.72
C GLY A 158 -2.34 -16.54 -17.57
N SER A 159 -2.01 -17.83 -17.45
CA SER A 159 -2.52 -18.71 -16.38
C SER A 159 -1.40 -19.54 -15.78
N GLY A 160 -1.18 -19.39 -14.49
CA GLY A 160 -0.31 -20.25 -13.70
C GLY A 160 -1.05 -21.52 -13.23
N PRO A 161 -0.30 -22.50 -12.69
CA PRO A 161 -0.87 -23.76 -12.25
C PRO A 161 -1.81 -23.65 -11.05
N ALA A 162 -1.72 -22.58 -10.28
CA ALA A 162 -2.55 -22.31 -9.11
C ALA A 162 -3.91 -21.66 -9.47
N LEU A 163 -4.08 -21.17 -10.70
CA LEU A 163 -5.31 -20.50 -11.12
C LEU A 163 -6.49 -21.50 -11.24
N PRO A 164 -7.60 -21.32 -10.49
CA PRO A 164 -8.78 -22.13 -10.62
C PRO A 164 -9.40 -22.07 -12.03
N PRO A 165 -9.91 -23.19 -12.57
CA PRO A 165 -10.45 -23.24 -13.94
C PRO A 165 -11.61 -22.28 -14.21
N ASP A 166 -12.46 -22.01 -13.21
CA ASP A 166 -13.56 -21.06 -13.32
C ASP A 166 -13.06 -19.62 -13.51
N LEU A 167 -12.00 -19.24 -12.82
CA LEU A 167 -11.36 -17.93 -12.98
C LEU A 167 -10.59 -17.83 -14.30
N ALA A 168 -9.90 -18.89 -14.71
CA ALA A 168 -9.27 -18.93 -16.02
C ALA A 168 -10.30 -18.73 -17.15
N ALA A 169 -11.46 -19.39 -17.07
CA ALA A 169 -12.55 -19.22 -18.02
C ALA A 169 -13.12 -17.78 -17.98
N LEU A 170 -13.21 -17.18 -16.80
CA LEU A 170 -13.68 -15.79 -16.65
C LEU A 170 -12.70 -14.80 -17.32
N LEU A 171 -11.39 -14.92 -17.06
CA LEU A 171 -10.37 -14.09 -17.74
C LEU A 171 -10.47 -14.25 -19.26
N GLN A 172 -10.61 -15.48 -19.75
CA GLN A 172 -10.78 -15.75 -21.17
C GLN A 172 -12.04 -15.07 -21.73
N SER A 173 -13.17 -15.13 -21.01
CA SER A 173 -14.42 -14.48 -21.43
C SER A 173 -14.27 -12.96 -21.52
N TRP A 174 -13.50 -12.35 -20.61
CA TRP A 174 -13.22 -10.92 -20.65
C TRP A 174 -12.28 -10.53 -21.79
N ARG A 175 -11.28 -11.35 -22.12
CA ARG A 175 -10.51 -11.18 -23.35
C ARG A 175 -11.43 -11.13 -24.57
N ASP A 176 -12.35 -12.08 -24.68
CA ASP A 176 -13.23 -12.21 -25.84
C ASP A 176 -14.28 -11.07 -25.92
N ARG A 177 -14.59 -10.39 -24.81
CA ARG A 177 -15.48 -9.21 -24.76
C ARG A 177 -14.79 -7.90 -25.16
N PHE A 178 -13.48 -7.83 -25.14
CA PHE A 178 -12.72 -6.58 -25.39
C PHE A 178 -13.13 -5.86 -26.67
N PRO A 179 -13.34 -6.54 -27.84
CA PRO A 179 -13.75 -5.86 -29.07
C PRO A 179 -15.06 -5.07 -28.96
N SER A 180 -15.93 -5.41 -27.99
CA SER A 180 -17.16 -4.65 -27.75
C SER A 180 -16.93 -3.30 -27.06
N TYR A 181 -15.84 -3.15 -26.31
CA TYR A 181 -15.42 -1.93 -25.64
C TYR A 181 -14.47 -1.07 -26.50
N ASN A 182 -13.79 -1.66 -27.49
CA ASN A 182 -12.80 -0.98 -28.33
C ASN A 182 -13.36 -0.51 -29.69
N ARG A 183 -14.57 0.04 -29.68
CA ARG A 183 -15.27 0.48 -30.91
C ARG A 183 -15.12 1.96 -31.20
N GLU A 184 -15.05 2.77 -30.15
CA GLU A 184 -15.03 4.22 -30.23
C GLU A 184 -13.62 4.79 -30.13
N ARG A 185 -13.47 6.07 -30.41
CA ARG A 185 -12.19 6.83 -30.35
C ARG A 185 -12.43 8.13 -29.56
N GLY A 186 -11.34 8.82 -29.23
CA GLY A 186 -11.41 10.02 -28.40
C GLY A 186 -11.90 9.70 -26.98
N VAL A 187 -12.52 10.64 -26.29
CA VAL A 187 -12.97 10.46 -24.91
C VAL A 187 -13.87 9.24 -24.72
N PRO A 188 -14.94 9.01 -25.53
CA PRO A 188 -15.76 7.82 -25.36
C PRO A 188 -14.97 6.51 -25.49
N GLY A 189 -14.00 6.47 -26.40
CA GLY A 189 -13.13 5.32 -26.59
C GLY A 189 -12.20 5.07 -25.41
N TYR A 190 -11.60 6.13 -24.86
CA TYR A 190 -10.75 6.03 -23.65
C TYR A 190 -11.56 5.59 -22.42
N VAL A 191 -12.76 6.13 -22.25
CA VAL A 191 -13.69 5.74 -21.16
C VAL A 191 -14.07 4.27 -21.30
N ALA A 192 -14.46 3.82 -22.50
CA ALA A 192 -14.84 2.44 -22.74
C ALA A 192 -13.66 1.46 -22.54
N TYR A 193 -12.44 1.86 -22.95
CA TYR A 193 -11.23 1.07 -22.75
C TYR A 193 -10.95 0.83 -21.26
N ASN A 194 -11.01 1.88 -20.43
CA ASN A 194 -10.84 1.76 -18.98
C ASN A 194 -12.00 0.97 -18.34
N ALA A 195 -13.25 1.20 -18.80
CA ALA A 195 -14.42 0.52 -18.26
C ALA A 195 -14.35 -1.00 -18.43
N TRP A 196 -13.74 -1.48 -19.53
CA TRP A 196 -13.51 -2.92 -19.73
C TRP A 196 -12.71 -3.55 -18.59
N ALA A 197 -11.61 -2.94 -18.15
CA ALA A 197 -10.80 -3.49 -17.08
C ALA A 197 -11.51 -3.41 -15.71
N LEU A 198 -12.23 -2.30 -15.44
CA LEU A 198 -12.99 -2.13 -14.21
C LEU A 198 -14.19 -3.09 -14.12
N ASP A 199 -14.88 -3.35 -15.23
CA ASP A 199 -15.96 -4.32 -15.29
C ASP A 199 -15.44 -5.76 -15.12
N ALA A 200 -14.29 -6.07 -15.74
CA ALA A 200 -13.61 -7.35 -15.54
C ALA A 200 -13.16 -7.54 -14.09
N ALA A 201 -12.63 -6.50 -13.44
CA ALA A 201 -12.27 -6.53 -12.04
C ALA A 201 -13.48 -6.75 -11.13
N SER A 202 -14.61 -6.11 -11.42
CA SER A 202 -15.86 -6.27 -10.67
C SER A 202 -16.38 -7.72 -10.76
N ASP A 203 -16.39 -8.31 -11.96
CA ASP A 203 -16.77 -9.70 -12.16
C ASP A 203 -15.81 -10.68 -11.45
N LEU A 204 -14.49 -10.40 -11.47
CA LEU A 204 -13.50 -11.20 -10.73
C LEU A 204 -13.76 -11.15 -9.23
N VAL A 205 -13.93 -9.95 -8.65
CA VAL A 205 -14.24 -9.78 -7.23
C VAL A 205 -15.49 -10.59 -6.85
N ALA A 206 -16.55 -10.52 -7.65
CA ALA A 206 -17.77 -11.29 -7.42
C ALA A 206 -17.52 -12.80 -7.50
N ALA A 207 -16.68 -13.27 -8.43
CA ALA A 207 -16.36 -14.68 -8.62
C ALA A 207 -15.46 -15.25 -7.53
N MET A 208 -14.73 -14.40 -6.76
CA MET A 208 -13.85 -14.88 -5.68
C MET A 208 -14.63 -15.57 -4.56
N GLY A 209 -15.81 -15.09 -4.21
CA GLY A 209 -16.58 -15.63 -3.10
C GLY A 209 -15.81 -15.50 -1.78
N LYS A 210 -15.39 -16.63 -1.20
CA LYS A 210 -14.59 -16.68 0.04
C LYS A 210 -13.10 -16.97 -0.20
N ARG A 211 -12.65 -17.04 -1.45
CA ARG A 211 -11.23 -17.27 -1.75
C ARG A 211 -10.43 -16.03 -1.42
N PRO A 212 -9.38 -16.13 -0.61
CA PRO A 212 -8.51 -14.99 -0.35
C PRO A 212 -7.70 -14.64 -1.60
N PHE A 213 -7.56 -13.34 -1.91
CA PHE A 213 -6.90 -12.90 -3.12
C PHE A 213 -6.26 -11.51 -3.00
N LEU A 214 -5.32 -11.24 -3.89
CA LEU A 214 -4.80 -9.92 -4.22
C LEU A 214 -4.96 -9.71 -5.73
N LEU A 215 -5.75 -8.71 -6.13
CA LEU A 215 -5.97 -8.32 -7.51
C LEU A 215 -5.37 -6.94 -7.75
N ILE A 216 -4.45 -6.82 -8.70
CA ILE A 216 -4.01 -5.53 -9.19
C ILE A 216 -4.68 -5.22 -10.53
N VAL A 217 -5.13 -3.98 -10.68
CA VAL A 217 -5.80 -3.48 -11.89
C VAL A 217 -5.13 -2.19 -12.31
N ASN A 218 -4.56 -2.14 -13.50
CA ASN A 218 -4.06 -0.91 -14.10
C ASN A 218 -4.97 -0.48 -15.26
N VAL A 219 -5.41 0.79 -15.27
CA VAL A 219 -6.20 1.39 -16.35
C VAL A 219 -5.40 2.53 -17.01
N GLY A 220 -5.01 2.34 -18.26
CA GLY A 220 -3.98 3.14 -18.94
C GLY A 220 -4.48 4.29 -19.83
N ALA A 221 -5.80 4.43 -20.04
CA ALA A 221 -6.28 5.39 -21.03
C ALA A 221 -6.41 6.83 -20.50
N VAL A 222 -6.29 7.06 -19.18
CA VAL A 222 -6.29 8.42 -18.62
C VAL A 222 -4.99 9.14 -18.97
N ASP A 223 -3.84 8.48 -18.79
CA ASP A 223 -2.55 8.99 -19.25
C ASP A 223 -2.58 9.34 -20.74
N SER A 224 -3.08 8.40 -21.56
CA SER A 224 -3.20 8.58 -22.99
C SER A 224 -4.09 9.76 -23.37
N ALA A 225 -5.17 10.02 -22.64
CA ALA A 225 -6.02 11.18 -22.84
C ALA A 225 -5.27 12.49 -22.52
N GLY A 226 -4.49 12.53 -21.43
CA GLY A 226 -3.65 13.66 -21.08
C GLY A 226 -2.64 14.01 -22.18
N HIS A 227 -1.95 13.00 -22.70
CA HIS A 227 -0.99 13.17 -23.78
C HIS A 227 -1.60 13.54 -25.12
N ASN A 228 -2.88 13.24 -25.39
CA ASN A 228 -3.46 13.38 -26.71
C ASN A 228 -4.58 14.40 -26.82
N LEU A 229 -5.41 14.59 -25.78
CA LEU A 229 -6.64 15.38 -25.83
C LEU A 229 -6.58 16.68 -25.02
N GLY A 230 -5.48 16.94 -24.31
CA GLY A 230 -5.36 18.13 -23.45
C GLY A 230 -6.20 18.05 -22.17
N PRO A 231 -6.25 19.16 -21.36
CA PRO A 231 -6.84 19.14 -20.03
C PRO A 231 -8.33 18.77 -20.01
N ALA A 232 -9.11 19.28 -20.95
CA ALA A 232 -10.55 19.02 -21.03
C ALA A 232 -10.83 17.54 -21.30
N GLY A 233 -10.22 16.96 -22.34
CA GLY A 233 -10.39 15.55 -22.66
C GLY A 233 -9.82 14.61 -21.58
N TYR A 234 -8.76 15.01 -20.90
CA TYR A 234 -8.19 14.30 -19.77
C TYR A 234 -9.20 14.20 -18.60
N VAL A 235 -9.75 15.31 -18.13
CA VAL A 235 -10.71 15.30 -17.01
C VAL A 235 -12.06 14.68 -17.37
N GLU A 236 -12.48 14.78 -18.64
CA GLU A 236 -13.68 14.09 -19.13
C GLU A 236 -13.47 12.57 -19.12
N THR A 237 -12.27 12.10 -19.51
CA THR A 237 -11.89 10.67 -19.43
C THR A 237 -11.88 10.18 -17.98
N ILE A 238 -11.31 10.95 -17.04
CA ILE A 238 -11.35 10.62 -15.61
C ILE A 238 -12.79 10.56 -15.11
N SER A 239 -13.62 11.56 -15.44
CA SER A 239 -15.02 11.62 -14.98
C SER A 239 -15.83 10.42 -15.49
N GLY A 240 -15.50 9.92 -16.68
CA GLY A 240 -16.12 8.72 -17.26
C GLY A 240 -15.85 7.43 -16.49
N LEU A 241 -14.87 7.42 -15.60
CA LEU A 241 -14.59 6.26 -14.73
C LEU A 241 -15.64 6.10 -13.61
N ASP A 242 -16.39 7.15 -13.25
CA ASP A 242 -17.19 7.14 -12.01
C ASP A 242 -18.21 5.99 -11.97
N GLY A 243 -18.88 5.68 -13.05
CA GLY A 243 -19.84 4.58 -13.13
C GLY A 243 -19.20 3.19 -12.96
N PRO A 244 -18.21 2.80 -13.79
CA PRO A 244 -17.47 1.55 -13.61
C PRO A 244 -16.78 1.44 -12.26
N LEU A 245 -16.19 2.52 -11.76
CA LEU A 245 -15.57 2.57 -10.44
C LEU A 245 -16.59 2.32 -9.33
N GLY A 246 -17.80 2.90 -9.43
CA GLY A 246 -18.87 2.67 -8.47
C GLY A 246 -19.23 1.20 -8.35
N ARG A 247 -19.33 0.47 -9.47
CA ARG A 247 -19.59 -0.98 -9.46
C ARG A 247 -18.48 -1.77 -8.75
N LEU A 248 -17.21 -1.41 -8.99
CA LEU A 248 -16.08 -2.07 -8.34
C LEU A 248 -16.09 -1.79 -6.83
N VAL A 249 -16.31 -0.53 -6.41
CA VAL A 249 -16.41 -0.15 -5.00
C VAL A 249 -17.53 -0.94 -4.30
N GLU A 250 -18.73 -0.96 -4.87
CA GLU A 250 -19.88 -1.69 -4.32
C GLU A 250 -19.61 -3.19 -4.25
N GLY A 251 -18.95 -3.76 -5.26
CA GLY A 251 -18.54 -5.17 -5.27
C GLY A 251 -17.53 -5.50 -4.17
N CYS A 252 -16.54 -4.64 -3.96
CA CYS A 252 -15.56 -4.79 -2.88
C CYS A 252 -16.20 -4.67 -1.50
N GLU A 253 -17.07 -3.67 -1.28
CA GLU A 253 -17.80 -3.50 -0.02
C GLU A 253 -18.68 -4.72 0.29
N ALA A 254 -19.46 -5.19 -0.68
CA ALA A 254 -20.33 -6.37 -0.52
C ALA A 254 -19.54 -7.65 -0.26
N GLY A 255 -18.34 -7.77 -0.84
CA GLY A 255 -17.44 -8.91 -0.67
C GLY A 255 -16.56 -8.84 0.58
N GLY A 256 -16.59 -7.73 1.34
CA GLY A 256 -15.66 -7.51 2.45
C GLY A 256 -14.20 -7.45 1.97
N VAL A 257 -13.96 -6.85 0.82
CA VAL A 257 -12.66 -6.73 0.14
C VAL A 257 -12.09 -5.32 0.36
N LEU A 258 -10.80 -5.24 0.67
CA LEU A 258 -10.07 -3.98 0.76
C LEU A 258 -9.82 -3.45 -0.66
N LEU A 259 -10.10 -2.17 -0.91
CA LEU A 259 -9.82 -1.51 -2.17
C LEU A 259 -8.88 -0.32 -1.92
N LEU A 260 -7.73 -0.30 -2.59
CA LEU A 260 -6.87 0.86 -2.76
C LEU A 260 -7.09 1.41 -4.17
N ILE A 261 -7.41 2.70 -4.27
CA ILE A 261 -7.47 3.44 -5.54
C ILE A 261 -6.34 4.46 -5.51
N THR A 262 -5.43 4.37 -6.47
CA THR A 262 -4.27 5.27 -6.59
C THR A 262 -3.92 5.53 -8.05
N ALA A 263 -2.80 6.20 -8.28
CA ALA A 263 -2.17 6.37 -9.58
C ALA A 263 -0.66 6.20 -9.43
N ASP A 264 -0.01 5.90 -10.50
CA ASP A 264 1.45 5.79 -10.62
C ASP A 264 2.13 7.16 -10.78
N HIS A 265 1.44 8.12 -11.40
CA HIS A 265 1.81 9.53 -11.51
C HIS A 265 0.60 10.39 -11.86
N GLY A 266 0.78 11.70 -11.87
CA GLY A 266 -0.22 12.62 -12.37
C GLY A 266 0.09 13.12 -13.78
N MET A 267 -0.57 14.23 -14.16
CA MET A 267 -0.42 14.82 -15.48
C MET A 267 -0.36 16.36 -15.37
N SER A 268 0.67 16.96 -15.93
CA SER A 268 0.84 18.41 -15.98
C SER A 268 0.60 18.95 -17.39
N PHE A 269 0.03 20.15 -17.47
CA PHE A 269 -0.20 20.85 -18.73
C PHE A 269 0.49 22.21 -18.71
N SER A 270 0.87 22.71 -19.90
CA SER A 270 1.50 24.03 -19.99
C SER A 270 0.49 25.17 -19.73
N SER A 271 -0.77 24.96 -20.14
CA SER A 271 -1.89 25.87 -20.02
C SER A 271 -3.20 25.06 -20.08
N ASP A 272 -4.33 25.75 -20.15
CA ASP A 272 -5.65 25.15 -20.40
C ASP A 272 -5.81 24.58 -21.82
N GLU A 273 -4.84 24.84 -22.69
CA GLU A 273 -4.73 24.27 -24.04
C GLU A 273 -3.45 23.46 -24.17
N GLY A 274 -3.48 22.46 -25.05
CA GLY A 274 -2.29 21.68 -25.41
C GLY A 274 -2.21 20.32 -24.72
N LYS A 275 -1.14 19.60 -25.02
CA LYS A 275 -0.90 18.23 -24.54
C LYS A 275 -0.20 18.24 -23.20
N GLY A 276 -0.52 17.24 -22.36
CA GLY A 276 0.11 17.03 -21.07
C GLY A 276 1.42 16.23 -21.15
N GLY A 277 2.09 16.17 -20.00
CA GLY A 277 3.28 15.38 -19.76
C GLY A 277 3.57 15.25 -18.26
N HIS A 278 4.45 14.31 -17.90
CA HIS A 278 4.78 14.02 -16.50
C HIS A 278 6.28 13.75 -16.30
N SER A 279 6.96 12.98 -17.18
CA SER A 279 8.30 12.44 -16.95
C SER A 279 9.44 13.35 -17.43
N SER A 280 9.19 14.23 -18.41
CA SER A 280 10.25 15.11 -18.91
C SER A 280 10.66 16.17 -17.89
N ALA A 281 11.87 16.71 -18.02
CA ALA A 281 12.40 17.77 -17.14
C ALA A 281 11.49 18.99 -17.00
N LYS A 282 10.61 19.24 -17.98
CA LYS A 282 9.61 20.31 -17.95
C LYS A 282 8.49 20.03 -16.93
N TYR A 283 8.14 18.77 -16.71
CA TYR A 283 6.94 18.37 -15.99
C TYR A 283 7.23 17.58 -14.71
N SER A 284 8.35 16.83 -14.66
CA SER A 284 8.61 15.79 -13.64
C SER A 284 8.72 16.29 -12.20
N SER A 285 8.86 17.60 -11.96
CA SER A 285 8.89 18.19 -10.62
C SER A 285 7.63 18.96 -10.25
N LEU A 286 6.64 18.99 -11.13
CA LEU A 286 5.41 19.76 -10.88
C LEU A 286 4.44 18.96 -10.02
N ALA A 287 3.72 19.66 -9.14
CA ALA A 287 2.76 19.03 -8.24
C ALA A 287 1.72 18.18 -8.99
N GLU A 288 1.23 18.64 -10.14
CA GLU A 288 0.26 17.94 -10.97
C GLU A 288 0.80 16.63 -11.56
N SER A 289 2.14 16.48 -11.69
CA SER A 289 2.80 15.25 -12.15
C SER A 289 3.15 14.30 -11.01
N VAL A 290 3.55 14.82 -9.84
CA VAL A 290 4.07 13.98 -8.76
C VAL A 290 3.06 13.69 -7.65
N MET A 291 1.95 14.45 -7.56
CA MET A 291 0.93 14.20 -6.55
C MET A 291 -0.18 13.31 -7.11
N VAL A 292 -0.38 12.17 -6.45
CA VAL A 292 -1.38 11.18 -6.84
C VAL A 292 -2.47 11.03 -5.75
N PRO A 293 -3.70 10.63 -6.11
CA PRO A 293 -4.69 10.26 -5.12
C PRO A 293 -4.32 8.93 -4.48
N ALA A 294 -4.69 8.76 -3.21
CA ALA A 294 -4.73 7.46 -2.56
C ALA A 294 -5.98 7.39 -1.68
N VAL A 295 -6.86 6.44 -1.99
CA VAL A 295 -8.11 6.21 -1.27
C VAL A 295 -8.21 4.74 -0.92
N PHE A 296 -8.35 4.47 0.38
CA PHE A 296 -8.60 3.13 0.89
C PHE A 296 -10.06 2.99 1.30
N VAL A 297 -10.72 1.95 0.82
CA VAL A 297 -12.12 1.61 1.12
C VAL A 297 -12.20 0.16 1.55
N GLY A 298 -12.96 -0.15 2.59
CA GLY A 298 -13.23 -1.53 2.97
C GLY A 298 -13.13 -1.82 4.45
N PRO A 299 -13.11 -3.09 4.85
CA PRO A 299 -13.08 -3.50 6.24
C PRO A 299 -11.87 -2.95 6.99
N GLY A 300 -12.10 -2.43 8.18
CA GLY A 300 -11.04 -1.92 9.04
C GLY A 300 -10.47 -0.54 8.67
N VAL A 301 -10.98 0.11 7.63
CA VAL A 301 -10.53 1.45 7.19
C VAL A 301 -11.37 2.54 7.85
N ASP A 302 -10.72 3.58 8.40
CA ASP A 302 -11.37 4.78 8.92
C ASP A 302 -11.91 5.65 7.77
N GLU A 303 -13.07 6.29 7.97
CA GLU A 303 -13.59 7.31 7.05
C GLU A 303 -13.00 8.68 7.42
N VAL A 304 -11.85 9.00 6.84
CA VAL A 304 -11.06 10.16 7.24
C VAL A 304 -10.32 10.78 6.05
N ALA A 305 -10.13 12.11 6.08
CA ALA A 305 -9.17 12.79 5.22
C ALA A 305 -7.84 12.92 5.99
N VAL A 306 -6.80 12.27 5.49
CA VAL A 306 -5.48 12.25 6.11
C VAL A 306 -4.62 13.37 5.53
N THR A 307 -4.11 14.20 6.41
CA THR A 307 -3.14 15.25 6.08
C THR A 307 -1.71 14.77 6.41
N GLY A 308 -0.72 15.53 6.00
CA GLY A 308 0.71 15.22 6.18
C GLY A 308 1.39 14.89 4.86
N ASN A 309 2.69 14.64 4.91
CA ASN A 309 3.48 14.29 3.74
C ASN A 309 3.66 12.78 3.69
N TRP A 310 3.08 12.18 2.69
CA TRP A 310 3.13 10.75 2.40
C TRP A 310 3.76 10.52 1.04
N SER A 311 4.22 9.33 0.81
CA SER A 311 4.80 8.93 -0.46
C SER A 311 4.16 7.63 -0.93
N GLU A 312 4.24 7.36 -2.21
CA GLU A 312 3.82 6.11 -2.81
C GLU A 312 4.46 4.88 -2.12
N VAL A 313 5.70 5.01 -1.61
CA VAL A 313 6.37 3.96 -0.82
C VAL A 313 5.59 3.54 0.43
N ASP A 314 4.73 4.42 0.95
CA ASP A 314 3.91 4.16 2.14
C ASP A 314 2.67 3.30 1.83
N LEU A 315 2.30 3.14 0.54
CA LEU A 315 1.07 2.44 0.15
C LEU A 315 1.18 0.92 0.33
N ALA A 316 2.29 0.31 -0.08
CA ALA A 316 2.52 -1.13 0.07
C ALA A 316 2.47 -1.60 1.54
N PRO A 317 3.23 -1.02 2.48
CA PRO A 317 3.14 -1.40 3.89
C PRO A 317 1.77 -1.11 4.51
N THR A 318 1.09 -0.03 4.08
CA THR A 318 -0.27 0.28 4.55
C THR A 318 -1.29 -0.76 4.07
N LEU A 319 -1.20 -1.19 2.81
CA LEU A 319 -2.06 -2.25 2.26
C LEU A 319 -1.89 -3.57 3.03
N LEU A 320 -0.65 -3.98 3.28
CA LEU A 320 -0.34 -5.20 4.03
C LEU A 320 -0.85 -5.13 5.47
N ASP A 321 -0.67 -3.99 6.15
CA ASP A 321 -1.17 -3.78 7.52
C ASP A 321 -2.71 -3.91 7.57
N LEU A 322 -3.42 -3.28 6.65
CA LEU A 322 -4.88 -3.35 6.56
C LEU A 322 -5.38 -4.76 6.22
N LEU A 323 -4.62 -5.53 5.45
CA LEU A 323 -4.86 -6.96 5.21
C LEU A 323 -4.53 -7.81 6.44
N GLY A 324 -3.99 -7.20 7.49
CA GLY A 324 -3.53 -7.87 8.69
C GLY A 324 -2.28 -8.74 8.43
N LYS A 325 -1.47 -8.39 7.47
CA LYS A 325 -0.20 -9.04 7.15
C LYS A 325 0.95 -8.24 7.74
N SER A 326 2.16 -8.83 7.74
CA SER A 326 3.34 -8.06 8.11
C SER A 326 3.54 -6.89 7.14
N PRO A 327 3.60 -5.62 7.61
CA PRO A 327 3.87 -4.49 6.75
C PRO A 327 5.35 -4.37 6.36
N ILE A 328 6.19 -5.31 6.78
CA ILE A 328 7.64 -5.27 6.59
C ILE A 328 7.98 -5.99 5.29
N LEU A 329 8.35 -5.20 4.29
CA LEU A 329 8.99 -5.66 3.07
C LEU A 329 10.49 -5.38 3.15
N PRO A 330 11.39 -6.29 2.71
CA PRO A 330 12.84 -6.18 2.92
C PRO A 330 13.49 -4.90 2.44
N PHE A 331 12.97 -4.32 1.36
CA PHE A 331 13.53 -3.11 0.74
C PHE A 331 12.64 -1.88 0.92
N SER A 332 11.46 -2.02 1.54
CA SER A 332 10.55 -0.90 1.73
C SER A 332 11.15 0.17 2.64
N GLU A 333 11.03 1.41 2.21
CA GLU A 333 11.31 2.61 3.00
C GLU A 333 10.04 3.19 3.60
N GLY A 334 8.89 2.63 3.19
CA GLY A 334 7.57 3.11 3.55
C GLY A 334 7.20 2.84 4.99
N ARG A 335 6.26 3.60 5.48
CA ARG A 335 5.63 3.47 6.80
C ARG A 335 4.13 3.32 6.65
N VAL A 336 3.49 2.70 7.61
CA VAL A 336 2.04 2.53 7.62
C VAL A 336 1.35 3.89 7.84
N ILE A 337 0.41 4.23 6.96
CA ILE A 337 -0.45 5.40 7.10
C ILE A 337 -1.52 5.07 8.16
N PRO A 338 -1.76 5.93 9.17
CA PRO A 338 -2.61 5.61 10.31
C PRO A 338 -4.11 5.75 9.97
N ILE A 339 -4.61 4.88 9.10
CA ILE A 339 -6.01 4.86 8.63
C ILE A 339 -6.79 3.62 9.09
N SER A 340 -6.17 2.73 9.87
CA SER A 340 -6.84 1.55 10.42
C SER A 340 -7.80 1.92 11.56
N LYS A 341 -8.99 1.34 11.56
CA LYS A 341 -9.92 1.32 12.72
C LYS A 341 -9.41 0.42 13.85
N ARG A 342 -8.36 -0.32 13.60
CA ARG A 342 -7.77 -1.28 14.51
C ARG A 342 -6.54 -0.71 15.19
N SER A 343 -6.13 -1.35 16.25
CA SER A 343 -4.98 -0.96 17.06
C SER A 343 -4.29 -2.19 17.62
N ASP A 344 -2.99 -2.09 17.82
CA ASP A 344 -2.20 -3.11 18.48
C ASP A 344 -2.10 -2.82 19.98
N LEU A 345 -2.14 -3.86 20.78
CA LEU A 345 -1.94 -3.79 22.22
C LEU A 345 -0.70 -4.59 22.63
N VAL A 346 0.28 -3.90 23.18
CA VAL A 346 1.43 -4.52 23.80
C VAL A 346 1.15 -4.77 25.28
N VAL A 347 1.29 -6.01 25.71
CA VAL A 347 1.13 -6.40 27.11
C VAL A 347 2.46 -6.93 27.64
N ASP A 348 3.01 -6.27 28.65
CA ASP A 348 4.15 -6.77 29.45
C ASP A 348 3.61 -7.38 30.73
N ALA A 349 3.67 -8.70 30.85
CA ALA A 349 3.24 -9.42 32.05
C ALA A 349 4.34 -9.50 33.13
N GLY A 350 5.58 -9.09 32.78
CA GLY A 350 6.75 -9.12 33.66
C GLY A 350 7.41 -10.48 33.82
N GLU A 351 6.65 -11.55 33.81
CA GLU A 351 7.07 -12.94 33.87
C GLU A 351 6.32 -13.77 32.84
N VAL A 352 6.78 -14.98 32.57
CA VAL A 352 6.08 -15.91 31.68
C VAL A 352 4.72 -16.25 32.27
N ALA A 353 3.67 -15.79 31.62
CA ALA A 353 2.31 -15.89 32.11
C ALA A 353 1.31 -16.07 30.96
N GLU A 354 0.13 -16.58 31.29
CA GLU A 354 -1.01 -16.54 30.40
C GLU A 354 -1.62 -15.12 30.45
N VAL A 355 -1.93 -14.56 29.27
CA VAL A 355 -2.62 -13.28 29.12
C VAL A 355 -3.89 -13.49 28.31
N GLU A 356 -5.01 -13.03 28.85
CA GLU A 356 -6.31 -13.00 28.18
C GLU A 356 -6.73 -11.55 27.92
N VAL A 357 -7.23 -11.28 26.72
CA VAL A 357 -7.80 -10.00 26.30
C VAL A 357 -9.29 -10.21 26.02
N ARG A 358 -10.15 -9.46 26.70
CA ARG A 358 -11.61 -9.57 26.60
C ARG A 358 -12.25 -8.25 26.23
N ARG A 359 -13.33 -8.30 25.46
CA ARG A 359 -14.17 -7.15 25.12
C ARG A 359 -15.61 -7.43 25.59
N GLY A 360 -16.11 -6.60 26.49
CA GLY A 360 -17.46 -6.83 27.04
C GLY A 360 -17.64 -8.22 27.69
N GLY A 361 -16.59 -8.77 28.32
CA GLY A 361 -16.57 -10.11 28.90
C GLY A 361 -16.28 -11.26 27.92
N VAL A 362 -16.32 -11.02 26.61
CA VAL A 362 -16.03 -12.02 25.56
C VAL A 362 -14.50 -12.10 25.34
N LEU A 363 -13.94 -13.32 25.36
CA LEU A 363 -12.54 -13.55 25.04
C LEU A 363 -12.29 -13.26 23.56
N VAL A 364 -11.39 -12.31 23.26
CA VAL A 364 -11.01 -11.92 21.89
C VAL A 364 -9.60 -12.36 21.52
N ALA A 365 -8.72 -12.52 22.51
CA ALA A 365 -7.39 -13.05 22.29
C ALA A 365 -6.82 -13.68 23.57
N LYS A 366 -5.94 -14.67 23.39
CA LYS A 366 -5.26 -15.37 24.48
C LYS A 366 -3.84 -15.75 24.04
N ALA A 367 -2.88 -15.56 24.94
CA ALA A 367 -1.49 -15.86 24.71
C ALA A 367 -0.87 -16.56 25.93
N THR A 368 0.10 -17.44 25.70
CA THR A 368 0.83 -18.18 26.74
C THR A 368 2.29 -18.39 26.35
N GLY A 369 3.14 -18.62 27.31
CA GLY A 369 4.53 -19.08 27.08
C GLY A 369 5.57 -17.96 26.99
N ASP A 370 5.17 -16.70 27.14
CA ASP A 370 6.08 -15.56 27.13
C ASP A 370 5.76 -14.56 28.26
N SER A 371 6.62 -13.57 28.45
CA SER A 371 6.42 -12.46 29.39
C SER A 371 5.92 -11.18 28.70
N ARG A 372 5.98 -11.13 27.36
CA ARG A 372 5.55 -9.99 26.60
C ARG A 372 4.82 -10.44 25.33
N TYR A 373 3.68 -9.79 25.07
CA TYR A 373 2.79 -10.13 23.97
C TYR A 373 2.42 -8.89 23.18
N ILE A 374 2.23 -9.05 21.85
CA ILE A 374 1.61 -8.05 21.00
C ILE A 374 0.31 -8.66 20.47
N PHE A 375 -0.81 -8.13 20.91
CA PHE A 375 -2.11 -8.47 20.38
C PHE A 375 -2.42 -7.55 19.20
N ARG A 376 -2.41 -8.14 18.01
CA ARG A 376 -2.57 -7.45 16.74
C ARG A 376 -4.02 -7.29 16.34
N ASN A 377 -4.34 -6.20 15.65
CA ASN A 377 -5.62 -5.98 14.97
C ASN A 377 -6.84 -5.99 15.91
N LEU A 378 -6.73 -5.46 17.10
CA LEU A 378 -7.86 -5.22 17.99
C LEU A 378 -8.70 -4.05 17.45
N ASP A 379 -10.02 -4.20 17.36
CA ASP A 379 -10.90 -3.07 17.11
C ASP A 379 -10.73 -2.00 18.19
N ARG A 380 -10.83 -0.72 17.84
CA ARG A 380 -10.79 0.34 18.85
C ARG A 380 -11.95 0.18 19.85
N GLY A 381 -11.67 0.39 21.11
CA GLY A 381 -12.65 0.23 22.21
C GLY A 381 -12.03 -0.15 23.53
N THR A 382 -12.86 -0.54 24.47
CA THR A 382 -12.44 -0.90 25.82
C THR A 382 -12.27 -2.41 25.97
N TYR A 383 -11.14 -2.81 26.54
CA TYR A 383 -10.75 -4.19 26.79
C TYR A 383 -10.38 -4.40 28.24
N SER A 384 -10.71 -5.56 28.82
CA SER A 384 -10.06 -6.06 30.02
C SER A 384 -8.91 -6.98 29.64
N VAL A 385 -7.74 -6.75 30.22
CA VAL A 385 -6.54 -7.55 30.05
C VAL A 385 -6.24 -8.26 31.37
N GLU A 386 -6.24 -9.58 31.33
CA GLU A 386 -6.13 -10.42 32.53
C GLU A 386 -4.87 -11.28 32.48
N SER A 387 -4.11 -11.33 33.58
CA SER A 387 -2.93 -12.20 33.72
C SER A 387 -2.60 -12.42 35.18
N GLY A 388 -2.37 -13.68 35.59
CA GLY A 388 -1.90 -14.01 36.93
C GLY A 388 -2.82 -13.51 38.06
N GLY A 389 -4.15 -13.43 37.85
CA GLY A 389 -5.12 -12.92 38.81
C GLY A 389 -5.21 -11.39 38.87
N ARG A 390 -4.46 -10.68 38.00
CA ARG A 390 -4.59 -9.23 37.81
C ARG A 390 -5.49 -8.96 36.64
N SER A 391 -6.27 -7.89 36.70
CA SER A 391 -7.11 -7.43 35.60
C SER A 391 -6.99 -5.91 35.48
N GLU A 392 -6.73 -5.43 34.27
CA GLU A 392 -6.62 -4.01 33.95
C GLU A 392 -7.54 -3.66 32.78
N GLU A 393 -8.18 -2.50 32.84
CA GLU A 393 -9.00 -2.00 31.73
C GLU A 393 -8.16 -1.07 30.84
N VAL A 394 -8.22 -1.30 29.52
CA VAL A 394 -7.50 -0.53 28.51
C VAL A 394 -8.48 0.01 27.49
N HIS A 395 -8.46 1.32 27.27
CA HIS A 395 -9.22 1.96 26.21
C HIS A 395 -8.32 2.24 25.00
N LEU A 396 -8.46 1.42 23.96
CA LEU A 396 -7.69 1.54 22.72
C LEU A 396 -8.37 2.51 21.76
N THR A 397 -7.76 3.66 21.55
CA THR A 397 -8.09 4.61 20.48
C THR A 397 -7.03 4.63 19.37
N ARG A 398 -5.88 4.03 19.64
CA ARG A 398 -4.70 3.84 18.81
C ARG A 398 -3.84 2.75 19.48
N ASP A 399 -2.73 2.39 18.85
CA ASP A 399 -1.78 1.46 19.45
C ASP A 399 -1.44 1.85 20.88
N GLY A 400 -1.47 0.86 21.75
CA GLY A 400 -1.30 1.05 23.17
C GLY A 400 -0.36 0.03 23.80
N SER A 401 0.08 0.32 25.01
CA SER A 401 0.84 -0.62 25.81
C SER A 401 0.37 -0.60 27.26
N ILE A 402 0.39 -1.77 27.91
CA ILE A 402 0.10 -1.95 29.31
C ILE A 402 1.20 -2.77 29.97
N ASP A 403 1.58 -2.40 31.16
CA ASP A 403 2.54 -3.10 32.01
C ASP A 403 1.80 -3.63 33.25
N LEU A 404 1.40 -4.89 33.16
CA LEU A 404 0.70 -5.59 34.26
C LEU A 404 1.63 -5.88 35.45
N ALA A 405 2.95 -5.92 35.23
CA ALA A 405 3.92 -6.18 36.29
C ALA A 405 4.06 -5.01 37.25
N SER A 406 4.06 -3.78 36.73
CA SER A 406 4.31 -2.57 37.52
C SER A 406 3.07 -1.95 38.16
N GLY A 407 1.87 -2.38 37.75
CA GLY A 407 0.60 -1.77 38.17
C GLY A 407 0.47 -0.30 37.74
N ARG A 408 1.23 0.15 36.74
CA ARG A 408 1.14 1.51 36.20
C ARG A 408 0.03 1.62 35.18
N PRO A 409 -0.70 2.73 35.16
CA PRO A 409 -1.78 2.91 34.20
C PRO A 409 -1.28 2.82 32.75
N PRO A 410 -2.16 2.42 31.80
CA PRO A 410 -1.82 2.28 30.39
C PRO A 410 -1.19 3.55 29.84
N ARG A 411 -0.10 3.40 29.11
CA ARG A 411 0.53 4.52 28.38
C ARG A 411 -0.03 4.55 26.95
N ALA A 412 -0.68 5.64 26.61
CA ALA A 412 -1.07 5.93 25.24
C ALA A 412 0.17 6.25 24.41
N GLY A 413 0.48 5.38 23.46
CA GLY A 413 1.46 5.57 22.39
C GLY A 413 2.84 6.04 22.81
N GLY A 414 3.87 5.27 22.59
CA GLY A 414 5.20 5.83 22.70
C GLY A 414 6.42 4.92 22.74
N LEU A 415 6.32 3.61 22.92
CA LEU A 415 7.53 2.80 22.98
C LEU A 415 7.81 1.96 21.74
N LEU A 416 6.78 1.58 20.98
CA LEU A 416 6.98 0.84 19.73
C LEU A 416 7.29 1.78 18.56
N SER A 417 6.74 2.99 18.53
CA SER A 417 7.08 3.98 17.49
C SER A 417 8.57 4.34 17.49
N SER A 418 9.25 4.31 18.63
CA SER A 418 10.69 4.62 18.70
C SER A 418 11.60 3.44 18.33
N ILE A 419 11.13 2.19 18.47
CA ILE A 419 11.92 1.00 18.09
C ILE A 419 11.74 0.67 16.60
N PHE A 420 10.55 1.02 16.06
CA PHE A 420 10.20 0.81 14.65
C PHE A 420 10.20 2.09 13.82
N ASP A 421 10.56 3.25 14.40
CA ASP A 421 10.74 4.50 13.67
C ASP A 421 11.83 4.30 12.59
N PRO A 422 11.47 4.41 11.30
CA PRO A 422 12.43 4.30 10.21
C PRO A 422 13.58 5.31 10.31
N GLU A 423 13.32 6.50 10.87
CA GLU A 423 14.37 7.49 11.13
C GLU A 423 15.34 7.01 12.22
N ALA A 424 14.86 6.49 13.33
CA ALA A 424 15.73 5.95 14.37
C ALA A 424 16.60 4.79 13.85
N ARG A 425 16.04 3.91 12.98
CA ARG A 425 16.82 2.87 12.30
C ARG A 425 17.86 3.43 11.34
N ARG A 426 17.54 4.49 10.58
CA ARG A 426 18.49 5.18 9.70
C ARG A 426 19.63 5.80 10.50
N TYR A 427 19.35 6.42 11.64
CA TYR A 427 20.41 6.96 12.53
C TYR A 427 21.26 5.85 13.14
N VAL A 428 20.68 4.75 13.59
CA VAL A 428 21.41 3.58 14.11
C VAL A 428 22.25 2.93 13.01
N ALA A 429 21.70 2.73 11.81
CA ALA A 429 22.44 2.19 10.67
C ALA A 429 23.54 3.13 10.22
N ALA A 430 23.29 4.45 10.13
CA ALA A 430 24.31 5.45 9.80
C ALA A 430 25.42 5.50 10.85
N LEU A 431 25.10 5.44 12.13
CA LEU A 431 26.07 5.36 13.22
C LEU A 431 26.91 4.08 13.17
N LEU A 432 26.31 2.95 12.83
CA LEU A 432 27.01 1.67 12.61
C LEU A 432 27.97 1.74 11.43
N ILE A 433 27.54 2.30 10.30
CA ILE A 433 28.37 2.49 9.11
C ILE A 433 29.55 3.42 9.43
N VAL A 434 29.32 4.54 10.11
CA VAL A 434 30.38 5.47 10.53
C VAL A 434 31.34 4.78 11.50
N ALA A 435 30.86 4.00 12.47
CA ALA A 435 31.69 3.29 13.42
C ALA A 435 32.56 2.22 12.74
N VAL A 436 32.01 1.46 11.79
CA VAL A 436 32.76 0.44 11.02
C VAL A 436 33.82 1.11 10.14
N ASN A 437 33.51 2.22 9.47
CA ASN A 437 34.49 2.96 8.67
C ASN A 437 35.61 3.56 9.53
N VAL A 438 35.30 4.15 10.67
CA VAL A 438 36.32 4.72 11.60
C VAL A 438 37.22 3.60 12.12
N VAL A 439 36.66 2.44 12.50
CA VAL A 439 37.48 1.29 12.95
C VAL A 439 38.33 0.76 11.79
N GLY A 440 37.80 0.68 10.59
CA GLY A 440 38.55 0.30 9.39
C GLY A 440 39.75 1.20 9.11
N VAL A 441 39.53 2.52 9.12
CA VAL A 441 40.57 3.52 8.90
C VAL A 441 41.66 3.46 10.01
N VAL A 442 41.28 3.25 11.27
CA VAL A 442 42.23 3.12 12.40
C VAL A 442 43.05 1.83 12.27
N LEU A 443 42.44 0.72 11.84
CA LEU A 443 43.16 -0.54 11.59
C LEU A 443 44.13 -0.42 10.42
N ILE A 444 43.73 0.18 9.31
CA ILE A 444 44.60 0.42 8.15
C ILE A 444 45.78 1.31 8.55
N LYS A 445 45.55 2.44 9.27
CA LYS A 445 46.63 3.31 9.77
C LYS A 445 47.59 2.59 10.73
N ARG A 446 47.12 1.61 11.51
CA ARG A 446 47.98 0.80 12.38
C ARG A 446 48.82 -0.19 11.59
N ILE A 447 48.27 -0.81 10.55
CA ILE A 447 48.99 -1.76 9.69
C ILE A 447 50.08 -1.01 8.90
N VAL A 448 49.74 0.12 8.29
CA VAL A 448 50.69 0.97 7.51
C VAL A 448 51.82 1.57 8.37
N ARG A 449 51.62 1.74 9.69
CA ARG A 449 52.66 2.25 10.61
C ARG A 449 53.56 1.14 11.18
N ARG A 450 53.26 -0.13 10.92
CA ARG A 450 54.03 -1.28 11.42
C ARG A 450 54.81 -2.03 10.33
N GLY A 451 54.56 -1.68 9.04
CA GLY A 451 55.45 -2.03 7.91
C GLY A 451 56.38 -0.89 7.56
#